data_9a3197a6eec0c2ee6e5c5dbd65599235
#
_entry.id   9a3197a6eec0c2ee6e5c5dbd65599235
#
_cell.length_a   1.000
_cell.length_b   1.000
_cell.length_c   1.000
_cell.angle_alpha   90.00
_cell.angle_beta   90.00
_cell.angle_gamma   90.00
#
_symmetry.space_group_name_H-M   'P 1'
#
loop_
_entity.id
_entity.type
_entity.pdbx_description
1 polymer ?
#
loop_
_entity_poly.entity_id
_entity_poly.type
_entity_poly.pdbx_seq_one_letter_code
_entity_poly.pdbx_strand_id
1 'polypeptide(L)'
;MSSFNKKTSGGFSLLELLIAMVITMALMTAASTLLAQALRVRSRENQKSDALADAQRAINIMSREIANTGFNMMGNGIVAADSGATSLRIRSNLNRYDTLATALSRDSIVDENEDIKYFINEADQTRYLARYDPNGNGKTVLANRIDRMTIHYYDQKVTYTAPPGEYDITNVSAAPVSPENAKYIVISIAVTLDPVGQPGSPGYQPPYSVLLCSDVTLRNTDLWNY
;
A
#
# COMPACT_ATOMS: atom_id res chain seq x y z
N MET A 1 -72.41 29.49 -40.07
CA MET A 1 -72.17 28.03 -40.19
C MET A 1 -70.71 27.81 -39.99
N SER A 2 -70.32 27.34 -38.74
CA SER A 2 -68.93 27.07 -38.36
C SER A 2 -68.66 25.58 -38.59
N SER A 3 -67.80 25.28 -39.56
CA SER A 3 -67.36 23.88 -39.83
C SER A 3 -66.34 23.45 -38.74
N PHE A 4 -66.75 22.60 -37.85
CA PHE A 4 -65.87 21.91 -36.92
C PHE A 4 -65.03 20.84 -37.67
N ASN A 5 -63.74 21.15 -37.86
CA ASN A 5 -62.78 20.21 -38.42
C ASN A 5 -62.47 19.12 -37.38
N LYS A 6 -63.04 17.93 -37.54
CA LYS A 6 -62.86 16.77 -36.67
C LYS A 6 -61.48 16.20 -36.97
N LYS A 7 -60.47 16.52 -36.11
CA LYS A 7 -59.18 15.86 -36.14
C LYS A 7 -59.38 14.37 -35.87
N THR A 8 -59.16 13.52 -36.86
CA THR A 8 -59.09 12.07 -36.72
C THR A 8 -57.84 11.75 -35.90
N SER A 9 -58.03 11.29 -34.66
CA SER A 9 -56.95 10.70 -33.91
C SER A 9 -56.59 9.33 -34.54
N GLY A 10 -55.51 9.28 -35.29
CA GLY A 10 -54.95 8.02 -35.78
C GLY A 10 -54.44 7.21 -34.61
N GLY A 11 -54.93 5.97 -34.41
CA GLY A 11 -54.40 5.03 -33.48
C GLY A 11 -53.01 4.51 -33.91
N PHE A 12 -52.14 4.14 -32.98
CA PHE A 12 -50.85 3.53 -33.28
C PHE A 12 -51.01 2.22 -34.03
N SER A 13 -50.19 2.01 -35.06
CA SER A 13 -50.09 0.75 -35.78
C SER A 13 -49.43 -0.31 -34.89
N LEU A 14 -49.88 -1.55 -34.95
CA LEU A 14 -49.28 -2.69 -34.23
C LEU A 14 -47.80 -2.87 -34.60
N LEU A 15 -47.41 -2.59 -35.84
CA LEU A 15 -46.06 -2.58 -36.34
C LEU A 15 -45.20 -1.50 -35.65
N GLU A 16 -45.75 -0.29 -35.47
CA GLU A 16 -45.07 0.83 -34.82
C GLU A 16 -44.77 0.56 -33.35
N LEU A 17 -45.72 -0.10 -32.67
CA LEU A 17 -45.52 -0.55 -31.27
C LEU A 17 -44.45 -1.64 -31.17
N LEU A 18 -44.40 -2.57 -32.13
CA LEU A 18 -43.38 -3.62 -32.17
C LEU A 18 -41.98 -3.04 -32.41
N ILE A 19 -41.84 -2.10 -33.36
CA ILE A 19 -40.58 -1.41 -33.62
C ILE A 19 -40.12 -0.62 -32.36
N ALA A 20 -41.06 0.12 -31.74
CA ALA A 20 -40.75 0.86 -30.51
C ALA A 20 -40.24 -0.05 -29.38
N MET A 21 -40.84 -1.24 -29.21
CA MET A 21 -40.37 -2.22 -28.19
C MET A 21 -38.96 -2.72 -28.51
N VAL A 22 -38.65 -3.06 -29.75
CA VAL A 22 -37.32 -3.53 -30.18
C VAL A 22 -36.25 -2.46 -29.92
N ILE A 23 -36.55 -1.20 -30.33
CA ILE A 23 -35.63 -0.07 -30.12
C ILE A 23 -35.42 0.16 -28.60
N THR A 24 -36.47 0.16 -27.81
CA THR A 24 -36.39 0.34 -26.34
C THR A 24 -35.54 -0.76 -25.69
N MET A 25 -35.74 -2.02 -26.09
CA MET A 25 -34.92 -3.15 -25.61
C MET A 25 -33.45 -2.99 -25.98
N ALA A 26 -33.15 -2.60 -27.21
CA ALA A 26 -31.77 -2.36 -27.66
C ALA A 26 -31.11 -1.24 -26.86
N LEU A 27 -31.81 -0.11 -26.66
CA LEU A 27 -31.32 1.02 -25.87
C LEU A 27 -31.11 0.64 -24.40
N MET A 28 -32.04 -0.13 -23.82
CA MET A 28 -31.94 -0.58 -22.42
C MET A 28 -30.76 -1.53 -22.22
N THR A 29 -30.49 -2.41 -23.17
CA THR A 29 -29.32 -3.29 -23.16
C THR A 29 -28.02 -2.49 -23.25
N ALA A 30 -27.94 -1.53 -24.16
CA ALA A 30 -26.78 -0.65 -24.30
C ALA A 30 -26.55 0.18 -23.03
N ALA A 31 -27.57 0.77 -22.45
CA ALA A 31 -27.48 1.55 -21.24
C ALA A 31 -27.02 0.68 -20.02
N SER A 32 -27.54 -0.54 -19.90
CA SER A 32 -27.17 -1.48 -18.83
C SER A 32 -25.71 -1.92 -18.93
N THR A 33 -25.20 -2.15 -20.13
CA THR A 33 -23.79 -2.51 -20.34
C THR A 33 -22.85 -1.36 -19.99
N LEU A 34 -23.18 -0.14 -20.40
CA LEU A 34 -22.40 1.06 -20.05
C LEU A 34 -22.39 1.31 -18.53
N LEU A 35 -23.53 1.16 -17.87
CA LEU A 35 -23.64 1.30 -16.44
C LEU A 35 -22.79 0.25 -15.71
N ALA A 36 -22.86 -1.00 -16.13
CA ALA A 36 -22.04 -2.08 -15.58
C ALA A 36 -20.54 -1.81 -15.73
N GLN A 37 -20.09 -1.29 -16.87
CA GLN A 37 -18.71 -0.90 -17.10
C GLN A 37 -18.29 0.24 -16.16
N ALA A 38 -19.11 1.29 -16.04
CA ALA A 38 -18.83 2.42 -15.16
C ALA A 38 -18.72 2.01 -13.69
N LEU A 39 -19.58 1.12 -13.21
CA LEU A 39 -19.54 0.59 -11.86
C LEU A 39 -18.27 -0.24 -11.59
N ARG A 40 -17.83 -1.05 -12.55
CA ARG A 40 -16.58 -1.83 -12.44
C ARG A 40 -15.34 -0.95 -12.38
N VAL A 41 -15.25 0.07 -13.24
CA VAL A 41 -14.17 1.05 -13.20
C VAL A 41 -14.13 1.76 -11.84
N ARG A 42 -15.29 2.22 -11.36
CA ARG A 42 -15.40 2.87 -10.05
C ARG A 42 -14.97 1.95 -8.91
N SER A 43 -15.39 0.68 -8.94
CA SER A 43 -14.98 -0.31 -7.93
C SER A 43 -13.46 -0.48 -7.93
N ARG A 44 -12.82 -0.52 -9.10
CA ARG A 44 -11.37 -0.62 -9.24
C ARG A 44 -10.65 0.59 -8.66
N GLU A 45 -11.11 1.79 -8.99
CA GLU A 45 -10.50 3.02 -8.47
C GLU A 45 -10.64 3.13 -6.94
N ASN A 46 -11.77 2.70 -6.38
CA ASN A 46 -11.94 2.64 -4.93
C ASN A 46 -10.95 1.66 -4.28
N GLN A 47 -10.84 0.43 -4.81
CA GLN A 47 -9.87 -0.57 -4.31
C GLN A 47 -8.43 -0.05 -4.37
N LYS A 48 -8.07 0.62 -5.46
CA LYS A 48 -6.75 1.24 -5.61
C LYS A 48 -6.52 2.35 -4.59
N SER A 49 -7.50 3.21 -4.39
CA SER A 49 -7.42 4.32 -3.43
C SER A 49 -7.24 3.80 -2.00
N ASP A 50 -8.03 2.80 -1.60
CA ASP A 50 -7.96 2.21 -0.26
C ASP A 50 -6.60 1.52 -0.02
N ALA A 51 -6.14 0.71 -0.99
CA ALA A 51 -4.86 0.03 -0.91
C ALA A 51 -3.68 1.01 -0.84
N LEU A 52 -3.72 2.09 -1.63
CA LEU A 52 -2.72 3.16 -1.61
C LEU A 52 -2.71 3.89 -0.26
N ALA A 53 -3.88 4.20 0.30
CA ALA A 53 -3.98 4.90 1.58
C ALA A 53 -3.39 4.06 2.74
N ASP A 54 -3.72 2.78 2.80
CA ASP A 54 -3.19 1.84 3.80
C ASP A 54 -1.67 1.68 3.68
N ALA A 55 -1.18 1.44 2.47
CA ALA A 55 0.25 1.29 2.21
C ALA A 55 1.04 2.58 2.51
N GLN A 56 0.49 3.75 2.13
CA GLN A 56 1.12 5.05 2.42
C GLN A 56 1.20 5.32 3.91
N ARG A 57 0.15 5.00 4.67
CA ARG A 57 0.16 5.11 6.12
C ARG A 57 1.24 4.23 6.74
N ALA A 58 1.35 2.97 6.29
CA ALA A 58 2.35 2.03 6.79
C ALA A 58 3.78 2.52 6.49
N ILE A 59 4.06 2.93 5.25
CA ILE A 59 5.36 3.49 4.85
C ILE A 59 5.72 4.72 5.70
N ASN A 60 4.78 5.63 5.95
CA ASN A 60 5.03 6.82 6.75
C ASN A 60 5.41 6.48 8.19
N ILE A 61 4.76 5.49 8.80
CA ILE A 61 5.11 5.01 10.14
C ILE A 61 6.51 4.39 10.12
N MET A 62 6.76 3.45 9.21
CA MET A 62 8.06 2.80 9.06
C MET A 62 9.18 3.80 8.83
N SER A 63 9.02 4.73 7.90
CA SER A 63 10.04 5.72 7.55
C SER A 63 10.43 6.59 8.74
N ARG A 64 9.45 6.97 9.57
CA ARG A 64 9.71 7.77 10.76
C ARG A 64 10.47 6.99 11.83
N GLU A 65 10.09 5.73 12.07
CA GLU A 65 10.75 4.89 13.09
C GLU A 65 12.15 4.47 12.62
N ILE A 66 12.30 4.12 11.34
CA ILE A 66 13.59 3.79 10.72
C ILE A 66 14.54 4.98 10.74
N ALA A 67 14.08 6.20 10.46
CA ALA A 67 14.93 7.40 10.52
C ALA A 67 15.52 7.64 11.91
N ASN A 68 14.85 7.22 12.97
CA ASN A 68 15.29 7.37 14.36
C ASN A 68 16.05 6.15 14.89
N THR A 69 16.21 5.10 14.08
CA THR A 69 16.95 3.89 14.47
C THR A 69 18.37 4.24 14.91
N GLY A 70 18.87 3.53 15.91
CA GLY A 70 20.20 3.78 16.47
C GLY A 70 20.30 4.97 17.43
N PHE A 71 19.18 5.64 17.73
CA PHE A 71 19.20 6.76 18.66
C PHE A 71 19.74 6.32 20.03
N ASN A 72 20.73 7.05 20.56
CA ASN A 72 21.45 6.74 21.81
C ASN A 72 22.11 5.34 21.89
N MET A 73 22.41 4.74 20.74
CA MET A 73 23.07 3.44 20.62
C MET A 73 24.42 3.53 19.94
N MET A 74 25.23 2.48 20.08
CA MET A 74 26.39 2.27 19.26
C MET A 74 25.98 1.62 17.92
N GLY A 75 26.31 2.25 16.81
CA GLY A 75 25.93 1.77 15.47
C GLY A 75 24.57 2.24 15.01
N ASN A 76 24.13 1.71 13.87
CA ASN A 76 22.91 2.16 13.18
C ASN A 76 21.60 1.59 13.79
N GLY A 77 21.68 0.75 14.83
CA GLY A 77 20.52 0.18 15.50
C GLY A 77 19.78 -0.91 14.73
N ILE A 78 20.25 -1.34 13.58
CA ILE A 78 19.64 -2.44 12.83
C ILE A 78 20.15 -3.77 13.35
N VAL A 79 19.25 -4.70 13.68
CA VAL A 79 19.59 -6.05 14.13
C VAL A 79 19.77 -6.94 12.90
N ALA A 80 21.01 -7.10 12.45
CA ALA A 80 21.33 -7.82 11.19
C ALA A 80 20.81 -9.27 11.17
N ALA A 81 20.84 -9.98 12.29
CA ALA A 81 20.35 -11.36 12.39
C ALA A 81 18.85 -11.51 12.11
N ASP A 82 18.05 -10.45 12.32
CA ASP A 82 16.60 -10.42 12.13
C ASP A 82 16.18 -9.52 10.96
N SER A 83 17.15 -8.97 10.22
CA SER A 83 16.92 -8.03 9.13
C SER A 83 17.42 -8.60 7.81
N GLY A 84 16.62 -8.43 6.76
CA GLY A 84 16.90 -8.91 5.41
C GLY A 84 15.98 -8.26 4.41
N ALA A 85 15.80 -8.88 3.24
CA ALA A 85 14.98 -8.33 2.17
C ALA A 85 13.48 -8.24 2.54
N THR A 86 12.97 -9.09 3.43
CA THR A 86 11.53 -9.19 3.74
C THR A 86 11.18 -8.89 5.20
N SER A 87 12.17 -8.58 6.00
CA SER A 87 12.00 -8.22 7.41
C SER A 87 13.03 -7.20 7.85
N LEU A 88 12.67 -6.35 8.79
CA LEU A 88 13.55 -5.35 9.37
C LEU A 88 13.33 -5.29 10.87
N ARG A 89 14.38 -5.48 11.66
CA ARG A 89 14.34 -5.25 13.10
C ARG A 89 15.25 -4.08 13.45
N ILE A 90 14.68 -3.11 14.11
CA ILE A 90 15.34 -1.86 14.48
C ILE A 90 15.29 -1.66 15.98
N ARG A 91 16.30 -0.98 16.49
CA ARG A 91 16.43 -0.64 17.91
C ARG A 91 16.83 0.82 18.09
N SER A 92 16.32 1.41 19.15
CA SER A 92 16.67 2.75 19.63
C SER A 92 16.52 2.79 21.15
N ASN A 93 17.29 3.61 21.84
CA ASN A 93 17.11 3.86 23.27
C ASN A 93 16.51 5.26 23.44
N LEU A 94 15.17 5.32 23.48
CA LEU A 94 14.41 6.57 23.44
C LEU A 94 14.40 7.29 24.79
N ASN A 95 14.52 6.56 25.89
CA ASN A 95 14.35 7.07 27.24
C ASN A 95 15.67 7.28 28.02
N ARG A 96 16.82 7.11 27.37
CA ARG A 96 18.16 7.24 28.02
C ARG A 96 18.31 8.50 28.87
N TYR A 97 17.68 9.58 28.47
CA TYR A 97 17.75 10.88 29.16
C TYR A 97 16.45 11.24 29.90
N ASP A 98 15.48 10.34 29.98
CA ASP A 98 14.26 10.55 30.73
C ASP A 98 14.55 10.46 32.24
N THR A 99 14.34 11.55 32.94
CA THR A 99 14.56 11.63 34.40
C THR A 99 13.53 10.83 35.19
N LEU A 100 12.38 10.49 34.61
CA LEU A 100 11.33 9.69 35.22
C LEU A 100 11.56 8.19 35.01
N ALA A 101 12.39 7.80 34.05
CA ALA A 101 12.73 6.41 33.81
C ALA A 101 13.65 5.86 34.88
N THR A 102 13.54 4.57 35.16
CA THR A 102 14.49 3.88 36.07
C THR A 102 15.89 3.82 35.45
N ALA A 103 16.96 3.73 36.26
CA ALA A 103 18.32 3.59 35.74
C ALA A 103 18.44 2.37 34.80
N LEU A 104 17.72 1.28 35.09
CA LEU A 104 17.73 0.06 34.30
C LEU A 104 17.08 0.28 32.92
N SER A 105 15.93 0.94 32.84
CA SER A 105 15.26 1.19 31.56
C SER A 105 15.99 2.24 30.74
N ARG A 106 16.69 3.20 31.35
CA ARG A 106 17.51 4.19 30.63
C ARG A 106 18.72 3.60 29.89
N ASP A 107 19.27 2.50 30.41
CA ASP A 107 20.49 1.88 29.86
C ASP A 107 20.22 0.61 29.05
N SER A 108 18.94 0.20 28.92
CA SER A 108 18.54 -1.02 28.21
C SER A 108 17.43 -0.74 27.19
N ILE A 109 17.32 -1.61 26.17
CA ILE A 109 16.34 -1.52 25.09
C ILE A 109 15.16 -2.42 25.45
N VAL A 110 14.47 -2.10 26.54
CA VAL A 110 13.40 -2.95 27.12
C VAL A 110 12.04 -2.28 27.15
N ASP A 111 11.97 -1.00 26.76
CA ASP A 111 10.73 -0.25 26.82
C ASP A 111 9.97 -0.29 25.48
N GLU A 112 8.70 0.11 25.54
CA GLU A 112 7.82 0.18 24.38
C GLU A 112 8.42 1.09 23.30
N ASN A 113 8.33 0.65 22.04
CA ASN A 113 8.85 1.32 20.85
C ASN A 113 10.38 1.37 20.70
N GLU A 114 11.13 0.64 21.51
CA GLU A 114 12.60 0.61 21.44
C GLU A 114 13.17 -0.59 20.68
N ASP A 115 12.43 -1.67 20.54
CA ASP A 115 12.81 -2.86 19.76
C ASP A 115 11.64 -3.27 18.86
N ILE A 116 11.72 -2.94 17.59
CA ILE A 116 10.61 -3.10 16.66
C ILE A 116 11.01 -3.97 15.48
N LYS A 117 10.15 -4.93 15.12
CA LYS A 117 10.32 -5.76 13.93
C LYS A 117 9.15 -5.58 12.97
N TYR A 118 9.49 -5.27 11.70
CA TYR A 118 8.56 -5.23 10.58
C TYR A 118 8.69 -6.50 9.75
N PHE A 119 7.57 -7.08 9.35
CA PHE A 119 7.54 -8.26 8.48
C PHE A 119 6.15 -8.45 7.87
N ILE A 120 6.09 -9.18 6.76
CA ILE A 120 4.81 -9.64 6.22
C ILE A 120 4.40 -10.91 6.98
N ASN A 121 3.20 -10.89 7.51
CA ASN A 121 2.56 -12.05 8.12
C ASN A 121 1.38 -12.51 7.27
N GLU A 122 1.05 -13.80 7.34
CA GLU A 122 -0.06 -14.39 6.62
C GLU A 122 -1.01 -15.05 7.63
N ALA A 123 -2.29 -14.68 7.57
CA ALA A 123 -3.35 -15.33 8.31
C ALA A 123 -4.59 -15.47 7.41
N ASP A 124 -5.20 -16.65 7.39
CA ASP A 124 -6.39 -16.94 6.60
C ASP A 124 -6.28 -16.54 5.12
N GLN A 125 -5.12 -16.85 4.49
CA GLN A 125 -4.78 -16.48 3.11
C GLN A 125 -4.70 -14.96 2.84
N THR A 126 -4.75 -14.15 3.88
CA THR A 126 -4.56 -12.70 3.78
C THR A 126 -3.19 -12.31 4.29
N ARG A 127 -2.41 -11.63 3.47
CA ARG A 127 -1.12 -11.07 3.84
C ARG A 127 -1.31 -9.67 4.39
N TYR A 128 -0.58 -9.36 5.46
CA TYR A 128 -0.59 -8.05 6.07
C TYR A 128 0.78 -7.66 6.60
N LEU A 129 1.07 -6.37 6.57
CA LEU A 129 2.28 -5.82 7.16
C LEU A 129 2.09 -5.69 8.66
N ALA A 130 2.93 -6.38 9.41
CA ALA A 130 2.95 -6.39 10.85
C ALA A 130 4.12 -5.57 11.40
N ARG A 131 3.85 -4.84 12.46
CA ARG A 131 4.82 -4.24 13.40
C ARG A 131 4.76 -5.02 14.70
N TYR A 132 5.86 -5.59 15.10
CA TYR A 132 5.98 -6.34 16.35
C TYR A 132 6.90 -5.60 17.30
N ASP A 133 6.41 -5.38 18.52
CA ASP A 133 7.12 -4.76 19.63
C ASP A 133 7.06 -5.73 20.82
N PRO A 134 8.16 -6.40 21.16
CA PRO A 134 8.17 -7.37 22.28
C PRO A 134 7.98 -6.71 23.65
N ASN A 135 8.26 -5.42 23.77
CA ASN A 135 8.22 -4.68 25.03
C ASN A 135 6.92 -3.88 25.21
N GLY A 136 6.11 -3.75 24.15
CA GLY A 136 4.85 -3.00 24.15
C GLY A 136 3.64 -3.88 23.88
N ASN A 137 2.74 -3.40 23.02
CA ASN A 137 1.48 -4.06 22.69
C ASN A 137 1.63 -5.32 21.79
N GLY A 138 2.85 -5.84 21.64
CA GLY A 138 3.11 -7.01 20.81
C GLY A 138 2.95 -6.73 19.32
N LYS A 139 2.06 -7.47 18.65
CA LYS A 139 1.88 -7.38 17.20
C LYS A 139 0.73 -6.44 16.81
N THR A 140 1.04 -5.43 16.00
CA THR A 140 0.09 -4.47 15.44
C THR A 140 0.06 -4.59 13.92
N VAL A 141 -1.11 -4.61 13.31
CA VAL A 141 -1.28 -4.57 11.86
C VAL A 141 -1.17 -3.13 11.37
N LEU A 142 -0.21 -2.85 10.49
CA LEU A 142 -0.03 -1.52 9.90
C LEU A 142 -0.86 -1.33 8.62
N ALA A 143 -0.89 -2.34 7.78
CA ALA A 143 -1.66 -2.33 6.55
C ALA A 143 -2.11 -3.75 6.18
N ASN A 144 -3.33 -3.86 5.70
CA ASN A 144 -3.89 -5.09 5.17
C ASN A 144 -3.58 -5.22 3.67
N ARG A 145 -3.67 -6.45 3.16
CA ARG A 145 -3.50 -6.78 1.73
C ARG A 145 -2.16 -6.33 1.14
N ILE A 146 -1.09 -6.47 1.92
CA ILE A 146 0.26 -6.23 1.43
C ILE A 146 0.84 -7.56 0.95
N ASP A 147 1.06 -7.70 -0.36
CA ASP A 147 1.56 -8.94 -0.93
C ASP A 147 3.05 -9.11 -0.75
N ARG A 148 3.78 -8.03 -0.85
CA ARG A 148 5.23 -8.02 -0.73
C ARG A 148 5.73 -6.74 -0.09
N MET A 149 6.72 -6.89 0.77
CA MET A 149 7.59 -5.82 1.25
C MET A 149 9.02 -6.23 0.91
N THR A 150 9.76 -5.33 0.27
CA THR A 150 11.20 -5.53 0.03
C THR A 150 11.96 -4.36 0.64
N ILE A 151 13.07 -4.67 1.30
CA ILE A 151 13.92 -3.71 1.99
C ILE A 151 15.32 -3.82 1.41
N HIS A 152 15.84 -2.69 0.97
CA HIS A 152 17.18 -2.57 0.40
C HIS A 152 18.04 -1.68 1.27
N TYR A 153 19.28 -2.08 1.50
CA TYR A 153 20.23 -1.43 2.39
C TYR A 153 21.38 -0.85 1.60
N TYR A 154 21.71 0.43 1.81
CA TYR A 154 22.79 1.15 1.13
C TYR A 154 23.61 1.97 2.11
N ASP A 155 24.88 2.17 1.80
CA ASP A 155 25.80 3.03 2.57
C ASP A 155 25.68 4.52 2.21
N GLN A 156 24.97 4.83 1.11
CA GLN A 156 24.76 6.18 0.60
C GLN A 156 23.38 6.31 -0.04
N LYS A 157 22.96 7.55 -0.29
CA LYS A 157 21.74 7.84 -1.04
C LYS A 157 21.83 7.28 -2.46
N VAL A 158 20.78 6.59 -2.89
CA VAL A 158 20.69 5.99 -4.23
C VAL A 158 19.55 6.59 -5.05
N THR A 159 19.67 6.48 -6.36
CA THR A 159 18.57 6.68 -7.31
C THR A 159 18.10 5.33 -7.81
N TYR A 160 16.80 5.20 -8.02
CA TYR A 160 16.17 3.97 -8.49
C TYR A 160 14.93 4.27 -9.33
N THR A 161 14.43 3.25 -10.01
CA THR A 161 13.17 3.30 -10.75
C THR A 161 12.16 2.39 -10.07
N ALA A 162 10.91 2.85 -9.93
CA ALA A 162 9.78 2.07 -9.45
C ALA A 162 8.79 1.85 -10.61
N PRO A 163 8.96 0.80 -11.43
CA PRO A 163 8.12 0.61 -12.62
C PRO A 163 6.69 0.23 -12.23
N PRO A 164 5.68 0.76 -12.92
CA PRO A 164 4.29 0.37 -12.72
C PRO A 164 4.08 -1.13 -13.02
N GLY A 165 3.34 -1.82 -12.16
CA GLY A 165 3.05 -3.24 -12.32
C GLY A 165 4.12 -4.18 -11.80
N GLU A 166 5.27 -3.69 -11.39
CA GLU A 166 6.33 -4.48 -10.76
C GLU A 166 6.14 -4.58 -9.24
N TYR A 167 6.91 -5.47 -8.61
CA TYR A 167 6.84 -5.74 -7.18
C TYR A 167 8.02 -5.17 -6.40
N ASP A 168 9.01 -4.58 -7.09
CA ASP A 168 10.22 -4.05 -6.48
C ASP A 168 10.86 -2.96 -7.36
N ILE A 169 11.85 -2.25 -6.79
CA ILE A 169 12.63 -1.24 -7.49
C ILE A 169 13.64 -1.87 -8.46
N THR A 170 14.00 -1.12 -9.49
CA THR A 170 14.98 -1.48 -10.50
C THR A 170 15.97 -0.34 -10.77
N ASN A 171 17.02 -0.59 -11.55
CA ASN A 171 18.00 0.43 -11.96
C ASN A 171 18.60 1.23 -10.79
N VAL A 172 19.00 0.54 -9.74
CA VAL A 172 19.57 1.18 -8.56
C VAL A 172 21.02 1.61 -8.83
N SER A 173 21.36 2.83 -8.44
CA SER A 173 22.67 3.44 -8.75
C SER A 173 23.85 2.92 -7.92
N ALA A 174 23.62 2.11 -6.87
CA ALA A 174 24.66 1.54 -6.03
C ALA A 174 24.39 0.09 -5.68
N ALA A 175 25.42 -0.66 -5.30
CA ALA A 175 25.31 -2.02 -4.80
C ALA A 175 24.73 -2.01 -3.37
N PRO A 176 23.91 -3.02 -2.99
CA PRO A 176 23.42 -3.16 -1.63
C PRO A 176 24.56 -3.51 -0.66
N VAL A 177 24.41 -3.09 0.60
CA VAL A 177 25.29 -3.43 1.71
C VAL A 177 24.56 -4.32 2.72
N SER A 178 25.31 -4.87 3.68
CA SER A 178 24.70 -5.59 4.80
C SER A 178 23.96 -4.63 5.75
N PRO A 179 22.89 -5.09 6.44
CA PRO A 179 22.04 -4.22 7.27
C PRO A 179 22.80 -3.40 8.33
N GLU A 180 23.84 -3.99 8.95
CA GLU A 180 24.68 -3.32 9.95
C GLU A 180 25.51 -2.15 9.41
N ASN A 181 25.76 -2.13 8.10
CA ASN A 181 26.52 -1.07 7.42
C ASN A 181 25.64 -0.05 6.71
N ALA A 182 24.32 -0.21 6.80
CA ALA A 182 23.39 0.67 6.12
C ALA A 182 23.36 2.07 6.74
N LYS A 183 23.35 3.07 5.88
CA LYS A 183 23.07 4.47 6.19
C LYS A 183 21.81 4.98 5.49
N TYR A 184 21.35 4.24 4.50
CA TYR A 184 20.21 4.55 3.66
C TYR A 184 19.42 3.29 3.35
N ILE A 185 18.11 3.38 3.51
CA ILE A 185 17.20 2.24 3.30
C ILE A 185 16.14 2.65 2.27
N VAL A 186 15.87 1.76 1.32
CA VAL A 186 14.73 1.87 0.42
C VAL A 186 13.73 0.78 0.77
N ILE A 187 12.49 1.17 0.97
CA ILE A 187 11.37 0.28 1.30
C ILE A 187 10.43 0.25 0.10
N SER A 188 10.16 -0.93 -0.42
CA SER A 188 9.16 -1.17 -1.46
C SER A 188 8.01 -1.96 -0.87
N ILE A 189 6.78 -1.50 -1.08
CA ILE A 189 5.55 -2.20 -0.70
C ILE A 189 4.70 -2.39 -1.95
N ALA A 190 4.38 -3.64 -2.26
CA ALA A 190 3.54 -4.00 -3.39
C ALA A 190 2.20 -4.58 -2.93
N VAL A 191 1.13 -4.11 -3.56
CA VAL A 191 -0.25 -4.56 -3.34
C VAL A 191 -0.83 -5.01 -4.67
N THR A 192 -1.35 -6.23 -4.73
CA THR A 192 -2.08 -6.73 -5.89
C THR A 192 -3.56 -6.44 -5.75
N LEU A 193 -4.10 -5.76 -6.75
CA LEU A 193 -5.52 -5.52 -6.85
C LEU A 193 -6.18 -6.70 -7.59
N ASP A 194 -7.18 -7.31 -6.98
CA ASP A 194 -7.93 -8.42 -7.56
C ASP A 194 -8.62 -8.01 -8.86
N PRO A 195 -8.85 -8.94 -9.79
CA PRO A 195 -9.57 -8.64 -11.02
C PRO A 195 -11.01 -8.22 -10.70
N VAL A 196 -11.55 -7.27 -11.46
CA VAL A 196 -12.95 -6.85 -11.36
C VAL A 196 -13.73 -7.35 -12.57
N GLY A 197 -14.73 -8.20 -12.34
CA GLY A 197 -15.52 -8.86 -13.38
C GLY A 197 -14.89 -10.17 -13.87
N GLN A 198 -15.47 -10.73 -14.93
CA GLN A 198 -14.97 -11.95 -15.56
C GLN A 198 -14.22 -11.63 -16.84
N PRO A 199 -13.14 -12.37 -17.18
CA PRO A 199 -12.44 -12.22 -18.45
C PRO A 199 -13.41 -12.31 -19.64
N GLY A 200 -13.30 -11.38 -20.59
CA GLY A 200 -14.18 -11.29 -21.75
C GLY A 200 -15.52 -10.56 -21.52
N SER A 201 -15.87 -10.22 -20.27
CA SER A 201 -17.07 -9.39 -20.01
C SER A 201 -16.79 -7.89 -20.22
N PRO A 202 -17.78 -7.11 -20.66
CA PRO A 202 -17.63 -5.66 -20.79
C PRO A 202 -17.16 -5.03 -19.48
N GLY A 203 -16.10 -4.21 -19.54
CA GLY A 203 -15.53 -3.55 -18.36
C GLY A 203 -14.69 -4.44 -17.45
N TYR A 204 -14.27 -5.62 -17.89
CA TYR A 204 -13.30 -6.44 -17.16
C TYR A 204 -12.01 -5.66 -16.89
N GLN A 205 -11.56 -5.69 -15.63
CA GLN A 205 -10.29 -5.14 -15.18
C GLN A 205 -9.38 -6.29 -14.74
N PRO A 206 -8.24 -6.53 -15.40
CA PRO A 206 -7.30 -7.57 -15.01
C PRO A 206 -6.67 -7.28 -13.64
N PRO A 207 -6.06 -8.27 -12.95
CA PRO A 207 -5.28 -8.01 -11.77
C PRO A 207 -4.14 -7.04 -12.09
N TYR A 208 -3.78 -6.20 -11.14
CA TYR A 208 -2.76 -5.18 -11.32
C TYR A 208 -2.01 -4.95 -10.00
N SER A 209 -0.69 -4.86 -10.03
CA SER A 209 0.11 -4.51 -8.86
C SER A 209 0.35 -3.00 -8.78
N VAL A 210 0.24 -2.49 -7.56
CA VAL A 210 0.60 -1.12 -7.20
C VAL A 210 1.83 -1.18 -6.34
N LEU A 211 2.90 -0.49 -6.77
CA LEU A 211 4.16 -0.40 -6.04
C LEU A 211 4.28 1.00 -5.41
N LEU A 212 4.52 1.02 -4.10
CA LEU A 212 4.88 2.20 -3.34
C LEU A 212 6.30 2.05 -2.81
N CYS A 213 7.10 3.09 -2.99
CA CYS A 213 8.47 3.12 -2.49
C CYS A 213 8.69 4.34 -1.61
N SER A 214 9.51 4.17 -0.60
CA SER A 214 10.01 5.26 0.24
C SER A 214 11.46 5.02 0.58
N ASP A 215 12.22 6.08 0.59
CA ASP A 215 13.62 6.07 0.97
C ASP A 215 13.83 6.80 2.30
N VAL A 216 14.73 6.28 3.13
CA VAL A 216 14.98 6.77 4.48
C VAL A 216 16.48 6.84 4.73
N THR A 217 16.95 8.03 5.12
CA THR A 217 18.30 8.19 5.66
C THR A 217 18.29 7.95 7.16
N LEU A 218 19.17 7.08 7.63
CA LEU A 218 19.36 6.83 9.05
C LEU A 218 20.10 8.03 9.67
N ARG A 219 19.56 8.58 10.76
CA ARG A 219 20.08 9.81 11.37
C ARG A 219 21.21 9.57 12.36
N ASN A 220 21.31 8.35 12.88
CA ASN A 220 22.17 8.02 14.02
C ASN A 220 23.26 6.99 13.67
N THR A 221 23.79 7.03 12.44
CA THR A 221 24.78 6.06 11.97
C THR A 221 26.23 6.38 12.37
N ASP A 222 26.53 7.63 12.68
CA ASP A 222 27.92 8.14 12.85
C ASP A 222 28.14 8.79 14.23
N LEU A 223 27.45 8.32 15.28
CA LEU A 223 27.55 8.91 16.65
C LEU A 223 28.91 8.76 17.34
N TRP A 224 29.93 8.18 16.67
CA TRP A 224 31.29 8.10 17.19
C TRP A 224 32.11 9.38 17.05
N ASN A 225 31.58 10.42 16.40
CA ASN A 225 32.31 11.66 16.11
C ASN A 225 31.81 12.89 16.88
N TYR A 226 31.11 12.69 18.01
CA TYR A 226 30.72 13.78 18.90
C TYR A 226 31.20 13.55 20.33
#